data_ed995c964d14891c172fc355fbb9dd5d
#
_entry.id   ed995c964d14891c172fc355fbb9dd5d
#
_cell.length_a   1.000
_cell.length_b   1.000
_cell.length_c   1.000
_cell.angle_alpha   90.00
_cell.angle_beta   90.00
_cell.angle_gamma   90.00
#
_symmetry.space_group_name_H-M   'P 1'
#
loop_
_entity.id
_entity.type
_entity.pdbx_description
1 polymer ?
#
loop_
_entity_poly.entity_id
_entity_poly.type
_entity_poly.pdbx_seq_one_letter_code
_entity_poly.pdbx_strand_id
1 'polypeptide(L)'
;VQNASFFFRSSPKEVNRPESGIRFLLESSSGRVDLEMPSDAFRLSDGGIEFIDMASNRIDTAKSRRFTQTMLRKGVHFPVGEVSGNPTARKEYDEGYVLLDADRRLFHLKMVQGRPYVRAVELPEGVRPRHLFITEFRGRQTLALLTDDAHRLYAVTMPGYAVRPVGRVRFDPERESMTIIATLMHWTVGVENGRTERLYAIAADDLSELDTMSRSVEAGRMPGLSFTSADDRYVKPRLR
;
A
#
# COMPACT_ATOMS: atom_id res chain seq x y z
N VAL A 1 2.50 25.81 6.36
CA VAL A 1 3.00 24.48 5.94
C VAL A 1 2.78 23.55 7.12
N GLN A 2 1.73 22.74 7.09
CA GLN A 2 1.47 21.75 8.12
C GLN A 2 2.48 20.62 7.99
N ASN A 3 3.04 20.20 9.10
CA ASN A 3 4.06 19.16 9.20
C ASN A 3 3.72 17.92 8.39
N ALA A 4 4.56 17.63 7.42
CA ALA A 4 4.49 16.43 6.60
C ALA A 4 5.17 15.22 7.28
N SER A 5 5.21 15.17 8.61
CA SER A 5 5.66 13.99 9.33
C SER A 5 4.66 12.86 9.15
N PHE A 6 5.15 11.65 8.91
CA PHE A 6 4.31 10.47 8.79
C PHE A 6 5.01 9.24 9.37
N PHE A 7 4.20 8.24 9.65
CA PHE A 7 4.62 6.91 10.04
C PHE A 7 4.04 5.90 9.07
N PHE A 8 4.87 4.97 8.62
CA PHE A 8 4.45 3.84 7.79
C PHE A 8 5.06 2.55 8.32
N ARG A 9 4.29 1.47 8.27
CA ARG A 9 4.74 0.13 8.63
C ARG A 9 4.17 -0.90 7.67
N SER A 10 4.98 -1.89 7.33
CA SER A 10 4.57 -3.10 6.61
C SER A 10 5.24 -4.32 7.23
N SER A 11 4.53 -5.43 7.24
CA SER A 11 5.03 -6.70 7.79
C SER A 11 4.68 -7.88 6.87
N PRO A 12 5.49 -8.96 6.86
CA PRO A 12 5.21 -10.15 6.08
C PRO A 12 3.83 -10.77 6.39
N LYS A 13 3.38 -10.65 7.63
CA LYS A 13 2.06 -11.15 8.04
C LYS A 13 0.92 -10.43 7.35
N GLU A 14 1.07 -9.12 7.10
CA GLU A 14 0.06 -8.33 6.40
C GLU A 14 0.08 -8.60 4.90
N VAL A 15 1.28 -8.65 4.31
CA VAL A 15 1.48 -8.87 2.86
C VAL A 15 1.05 -10.27 2.43
N ASN A 16 1.38 -11.30 3.22
CA ASN A 16 1.04 -12.69 2.90
C ASN A 16 -0.38 -13.10 3.35
N ARG A 17 -1.17 -12.14 3.83
CA ARG A 17 -2.54 -12.43 4.26
C ARG A 17 -3.44 -12.63 3.04
N PRO A 18 -4.22 -13.73 2.99
CA PRO A 18 -5.22 -13.91 1.94
C PRO A 18 -6.22 -12.74 1.93
N GLU A 19 -6.41 -12.14 0.79
CA GLU A 19 -7.40 -11.08 0.61
C GLU A 19 -8.79 -11.65 0.28
N SER A 20 -9.84 -11.00 0.79
CA SER A 20 -11.23 -11.41 0.53
C SER A 20 -11.67 -11.18 -0.92
N GLY A 21 -10.90 -10.40 -1.68
CA GLY A 21 -11.28 -9.97 -3.03
C GLY A 21 -12.41 -8.93 -3.08
N ILE A 22 -13.05 -8.64 -1.96
CA ILE A 22 -14.11 -7.62 -1.85
C ILE A 22 -13.54 -6.37 -1.19
N ARG A 23 -13.78 -5.23 -1.83
CA ARG A 23 -13.20 -3.93 -1.45
C ARG A 23 -14.25 -2.83 -1.47
N PHE A 24 -13.95 -1.71 -0.81
CA PHE A 24 -14.81 -0.53 -0.77
C PHE A 24 -14.10 0.64 -1.44
N LEU A 25 -14.79 1.36 -2.32
CA LEU A 25 -14.26 2.55 -2.97
C LEU A 25 -15.00 3.77 -2.42
N LEU A 26 -14.33 4.51 -1.56
CA LEU A 26 -14.88 5.71 -0.95
C LEU A 26 -14.89 6.89 -1.94
N GLU A 27 -15.72 7.88 -1.67
CA GLU A 27 -15.63 9.18 -2.32
C GLU A 27 -14.33 9.86 -1.86
N SER A 28 -13.46 10.25 -2.81
CA SER A 28 -12.12 10.77 -2.52
C SER A 28 -12.12 12.03 -1.65
N SER A 29 -13.18 12.84 -1.78
CA SER A 29 -13.36 14.05 -0.99
C SER A 29 -14.86 14.31 -0.82
N SER A 30 -15.37 14.09 0.37
CA SER A 30 -16.81 14.23 0.65
C SER A 30 -17.25 15.69 0.82
N GLY A 31 -16.32 16.63 0.96
CA GLY A 31 -16.64 18.01 1.38
C GLY A 31 -17.10 18.14 2.83
N ARG A 32 -17.06 17.06 3.59
CA ARG A 32 -17.37 16.96 5.03
C ARG A 32 -16.10 16.71 5.84
N VAL A 33 -16.23 16.76 7.15
CA VAL A 33 -15.09 16.51 8.06
C VAL A 33 -14.63 15.05 8.00
N ASP A 34 -15.57 14.12 7.85
CA ASP A 34 -15.31 12.69 7.77
C ASP A 34 -15.80 12.11 6.43
N LEU A 35 -15.12 11.06 5.97
CA LEU A 35 -15.57 10.27 4.83
C LEU A 35 -16.69 9.32 5.27
N GLU A 36 -17.54 8.95 4.32
CA GLU A 36 -18.62 7.98 4.54
C GLU A 36 -18.26 6.65 3.86
N MET A 37 -18.53 5.54 4.56
CA MET A 37 -18.43 4.22 3.93
C MET A 37 -19.52 4.11 2.85
N PRO A 38 -19.17 3.60 1.66
CA PRO A 38 -20.13 3.41 0.59
C PRO A 38 -21.15 2.31 0.96
N SER A 39 -22.34 2.39 0.39
CA SER A 39 -23.37 1.33 0.49
C SER A 39 -23.10 0.15 -0.44
N ASP A 40 -22.11 0.24 -1.30
CA ASP A 40 -21.68 -0.81 -2.20
C ASP A 40 -20.22 -1.23 -1.95
N ALA A 41 -19.94 -2.47 -2.29
CA ALA A 41 -18.59 -3.01 -2.35
C ALA A 41 -18.25 -3.31 -3.81
N PHE A 42 -16.98 -3.48 -4.13
CA PHE A 42 -16.57 -3.91 -5.46
C PHE A 42 -15.65 -5.12 -5.41
N ARG A 43 -15.63 -5.86 -6.51
CA ARG A 43 -14.63 -6.88 -6.83
C ARG A 43 -14.05 -6.64 -8.22
N LEU A 44 -12.84 -7.11 -8.40
CA LEU A 44 -12.18 -7.15 -9.71
C LEU A 44 -12.38 -8.54 -10.31
N SER A 45 -12.72 -8.58 -11.58
CA SER A 45 -12.89 -9.80 -12.37
C SER A 45 -11.93 -9.79 -13.55
N ASP A 46 -11.89 -10.88 -14.31
CA ASP A 46 -11.04 -11.00 -15.50
C ASP A 46 -11.38 -9.98 -16.59
N GLY A 47 -12.57 -9.42 -16.57
CA GLY A 47 -13.03 -8.46 -17.59
C GLY A 47 -13.35 -7.06 -17.09
N GLY A 48 -13.21 -6.79 -15.78
CA GLY A 48 -13.58 -5.47 -15.27
C GLY A 48 -13.72 -5.36 -13.76
N ILE A 49 -14.41 -4.31 -13.35
CA ILE A 49 -14.78 -4.05 -11.96
C ILE A 49 -16.28 -4.17 -11.79
N GLU A 50 -16.73 -4.89 -10.77
CA GLU A 50 -18.13 -5.10 -10.47
C GLU A 50 -18.47 -4.51 -9.10
N PHE A 51 -19.41 -3.57 -9.07
CA PHE A 51 -19.96 -3.00 -7.84
C PHE A 51 -21.19 -3.78 -7.41
N ILE A 52 -21.26 -4.12 -6.14
CA ILE A 52 -22.33 -4.94 -5.52
C ILE A 52 -22.98 -4.09 -4.44
N ASP A 53 -24.25 -3.77 -4.62
CA ASP A 53 -25.06 -3.13 -3.58
C ASP A 53 -25.23 -4.07 -2.40
N MET A 54 -24.80 -3.65 -1.22
CA MET A 54 -24.75 -4.52 -0.03
C MET A 54 -26.14 -4.81 0.55
N ALA A 55 -27.12 -3.94 0.34
CA ALA A 55 -28.46 -4.14 0.87
C ALA A 55 -29.25 -5.17 0.05
N SER A 56 -29.14 -5.12 -1.27
CA SER A 56 -29.86 -6.02 -2.20
C SER A 56 -29.03 -7.21 -2.66
N ASN A 57 -27.72 -7.22 -2.41
CA ASN A 57 -26.74 -8.18 -2.92
C ASN A 57 -26.81 -8.33 -4.45
N ARG A 58 -27.05 -7.23 -5.16
CA ARG A 58 -27.13 -7.19 -6.62
C ARG A 58 -26.01 -6.35 -7.20
N ILE A 59 -25.59 -6.73 -8.41
CA ILE A 59 -24.60 -5.95 -9.15
C ILE A 59 -25.24 -4.65 -9.66
N ASP A 60 -24.64 -3.50 -9.32
CA ASP A 60 -24.92 -2.24 -9.99
C ASP A 60 -24.26 -2.25 -11.37
N THR A 61 -25.02 -2.70 -12.36
CA THR A 61 -24.56 -2.84 -13.74
C THR A 61 -24.14 -1.50 -14.36
N ALA A 62 -24.85 -0.41 -14.00
CA ALA A 62 -24.57 0.92 -14.56
C ALA A 62 -23.25 1.47 -14.04
N LYS A 63 -23.02 1.41 -12.72
CA LYS A 63 -21.77 1.82 -12.08
C LYS A 63 -20.60 0.94 -12.56
N SER A 64 -20.77 -0.38 -12.53
CA SER A 64 -19.76 -1.35 -12.97
C SER A 64 -19.31 -1.11 -14.41
N ARG A 65 -20.26 -0.93 -15.34
CA ARG A 65 -19.97 -0.62 -16.73
C ARG A 65 -19.21 0.69 -16.89
N ARG A 66 -19.65 1.75 -16.20
CA ARG A 66 -19.00 3.08 -16.27
C ARG A 66 -17.54 3.02 -15.80
N PHE A 67 -17.27 2.34 -14.69
CA PHE A 67 -15.91 2.17 -14.15
C PHE A 67 -15.05 1.31 -15.07
N THR A 68 -15.53 0.14 -15.48
CA THR A 68 -14.83 -0.76 -16.41
C THR A 68 -14.48 -0.07 -17.71
N GLN A 69 -15.44 0.61 -18.35
CA GLN A 69 -15.19 1.33 -19.59
C GLN A 69 -14.18 2.45 -19.43
N THR A 70 -14.17 3.13 -18.27
CA THR A 70 -13.17 4.18 -18.01
C THR A 70 -11.79 3.56 -17.80
N MET A 71 -11.66 2.46 -17.08
CA MET A 71 -10.40 1.74 -16.90
C MET A 71 -9.84 1.28 -18.25
N LEU A 72 -10.65 0.65 -19.10
CA LEU A 72 -10.25 0.21 -20.44
C LEU A 72 -9.81 1.38 -21.33
N ARG A 73 -10.56 2.50 -21.37
CA ARG A 73 -10.19 3.70 -22.14
C ARG A 73 -8.90 4.34 -21.64
N LYS A 74 -8.56 4.18 -20.37
CA LYS A 74 -7.30 4.65 -19.78
C LYS A 74 -6.16 3.66 -19.95
N GLY A 75 -6.42 2.55 -20.63
CA GLY A 75 -5.42 1.56 -21.00
C GLY A 75 -5.20 0.46 -19.99
N VAL A 76 -6.06 0.28 -18.99
CA VAL A 76 -5.95 -0.86 -18.06
C VAL A 76 -6.25 -2.16 -18.80
N HIS A 77 -5.36 -3.13 -18.69
CA HIS A 77 -5.57 -4.50 -19.21
C HIS A 77 -5.92 -5.42 -18.05
N PHE A 78 -7.07 -6.06 -18.14
CA PHE A 78 -7.50 -7.06 -17.15
C PHE A 78 -6.87 -8.44 -17.44
N PRO A 79 -6.73 -9.32 -16.41
CA PRO A 79 -7.07 -9.10 -15.02
C PRO A 79 -6.09 -8.17 -14.31
N VAL A 80 -6.57 -7.51 -13.25
CA VAL A 80 -5.71 -6.75 -12.33
C VAL A 80 -5.04 -7.74 -11.38
N GLY A 81 -3.71 -7.67 -11.26
CA GLY A 81 -2.92 -8.62 -10.47
C GLY A 81 -2.72 -8.20 -9.03
N GLU A 82 -2.27 -6.95 -8.82
CA GLU A 82 -1.95 -6.42 -7.48
C GLU A 82 -2.77 -5.17 -7.21
N VAL A 83 -3.26 -5.01 -5.99
CA VAL A 83 -4.13 -3.89 -5.62
C VAL A 83 -3.81 -3.45 -4.19
N SER A 84 -3.56 -2.17 -3.99
CA SER A 84 -3.39 -1.60 -2.66
C SER A 84 -4.34 -0.43 -2.44
N GLY A 85 -5.05 -0.45 -1.32
CA GLY A 85 -6.00 0.58 -0.90
C GLY A 85 -6.14 0.57 0.62
N ASN A 86 -6.71 1.65 1.15
CA ASN A 86 -6.98 1.78 2.59
C ASN A 86 -8.44 2.23 2.83
N PRO A 87 -9.43 1.33 2.65
CA PRO A 87 -10.84 1.67 2.68
C PRO A 87 -11.36 1.88 4.11
N THR A 88 -10.98 2.98 4.74
CA THR A 88 -11.47 3.40 6.05
C THR A 88 -12.06 4.80 5.98
N ALA A 89 -13.17 5.05 6.68
CA ALA A 89 -13.79 6.37 6.76
C ALA A 89 -13.10 7.30 7.76
N ARG A 90 -12.23 6.78 8.65
CA ARG A 90 -11.55 7.57 9.69
C ARG A 90 -10.30 8.28 9.15
N LYS A 91 -10.45 9.06 8.09
CA LYS A 91 -9.38 9.83 7.45
C LYS A 91 -9.96 11.06 6.74
N GLU A 92 -9.11 12.05 6.50
CA GLU A 92 -9.54 13.33 5.91
C GLU A 92 -9.82 13.23 4.40
N TYR A 93 -9.20 12.27 3.71
CA TYR A 93 -9.34 12.06 2.26
C TYR A 93 -9.04 10.60 1.91
N ASP A 94 -9.51 10.17 0.75
CA ASP A 94 -9.27 8.85 0.20
C ASP A 94 -8.59 8.95 -1.17
N GLU A 95 -7.45 8.30 -1.33
CA GLU A 95 -6.78 8.17 -2.62
C GLU A 95 -7.23 6.91 -3.38
N GLY A 96 -8.21 6.19 -2.86
CA GLY A 96 -8.74 4.99 -3.49
C GLY A 96 -7.71 3.87 -3.54
N TYR A 97 -7.29 3.51 -4.75
CA TYR A 97 -6.42 2.34 -4.98
C TYR A 97 -5.31 2.64 -5.98
N VAL A 98 -4.15 2.08 -5.73
CA VAL A 98 -3.14 1.84 -6.76
C VAL A 98 -3.20 0.37 -7.16
N LEU A 99 -3.04 0.09 -8.45
CA LEU A 99 -3.17 -1.26 -8.99
C LEU A 99 -2.18 -1.55 -10.11
N LEU A 100 -1.80 -2.80 -10.26
CA LEU A 100 -1.06 -3.32 -11.40
C LEU A 100 -2.02 -4.10 -12.30
N ASP A 101 -2.03 -3.76 -13.58
CA ASP A 101 -2.78 -4.50 -14.58
C ASP A 101 -2.07 -5.79 -15.02
N ALA A 102 -2.65 -6.52 -15.98
CA ALA A 102 -2.09 -7.77 -16.50
C ALA A 102 -0.66 -7.62 -17.06
N ASP A 103 -0.30 -6.43 -17.54
CA ASP A 103 1.03 -6.11 -18.05
C ASP A 103 1.95 -5.51 -16.99
N ARG A 104 1.53 -5.52 -15.71
CA ARG A 104 2.23 -4.89 -14.58
C ARG A 104 2.46 -3.39 -14.74
N ARG A 105 1.57 -2.72 -15.47
CA ARG A 105 1.54 -1.26 -15.55
C ARG A 105 0.79 -0.71 -14.36
N LEU A 106 1.29 0.39 -13.82
CA LEU A 106 0.77 1.01 -12.60
C LEU A 106 -0.34 2.01 -12.93
N PHE A 107 -1.46 1.90 -12.22
CA PHE A 107 -2.59 2.82 -12.33
C PHE A 107 -3.06 3.29 -10.95
N HIS A 108 -3.58 4.49 -10.92
CA HIS A 108 -4.30 5.06 -9.79
C HIS A 108 -5.80 5.09 -10.11
N LEU A 109 -6.61 4.48 -9.25
CA LEU A 109 -8.07 4.42 -9.34
C LEU A 109 -8.69 5.05 -8.11
N LYS A 110 -9.53 6.08 -8.28
CA LYS A 110 -10.37 6.62 -7.20
C LYS A 110 -11.73 7.09 -7.71
N MET A 111 -12.62 7.40 -6.80
CA MET A 111 -13.92 7.97 -7.10
C MET A 111 -13.94 9.46 -6.73
N VAL A 112 -14.37 10.31 -7.64
CA VAL A 112 -14.49 11.76 -7.45
C VAL A 112 -15.88 12.19 -7.92
N GLN A 113 -16.70 12.70 -7.03
CA GLN A 113 -18.09 13.10 -7.30
C GLN A 113 -18.88 11.98 -7.99
N GLY A 114 -18.77 10.76 -7.45
CA GLY A 114 -19.40 9.55 -7.97
C GLY A 114 -18.87 9.06 -9.33
N ARG A 115 -17.79 9.64 -9.85
CA ARG A 115 -17.21 9.31 -11.15
C ARG A 115 -15.85 8.61 -11.01
N PRO A 116 -15.54 7.65 -11.89
CA PRO A 116 -14.22 7.04 -11.90
C PRO A 116 -13.15 8.05 -12.32
N TYR A 117 -12.11 8.17 -11.52
CA TYR A 117 -10.85 8.78 -11.87
C TYR A 117 -9.81 7.66 -12.04
N VAL A 118 -9.26 7.54 -13.24
CA VAL A 118 -8.24 6.54 -13.56
C VAL A 118 -7.07 7.22 -14.24
N ARG A 119 -5.86 7.01 -13.72
CA ARG A 119 -4.63 7.57 -14.28
C ARG A 119 -3.54 6.52 -14.36
N ALA A 120 -2.93 6.38 -15.52
CA ALA A 120 -1.70 5.62 -15.68
C ALA A 120 -0.54 6.38 -15.01
N VAL A 121 0.32 5.64 -14.33
CA VAL A 121 1.55 6.15 -13.71
C VAL A 121 2.74 5.60 -14.49
N GLU A 122 3.52 6.49 -15.08
CA GLU A 122 4.70 6.11 -15.85
C GLU A 122 5.79 5.57 -14.93
N LEU A 123 6.29 4.39 -15.26
CA LEU A 123 7.38 3.75 -14.55
C LEU A 123 8.72 4.09 -15.23
N PRO A 124 9.79 4.30 -14.46
CA PRO A 124 11.12 4.41 -15.03
C PRO A 124 11.51 3.12 -15.78
N GLU A 125 12.38 3.26 -16.79
CA GLU A 125 12.85 2.14 -17.57
C GLU A 125 13.47 1.04 -16.69
N GLY A 126 13.11 -0.21 -16.95
CA GLY A 126 13.58 -1.38 -16.20
C GLY A 126 12.95 -1.57 -14.82
N VAL A 127 12.03 -0.73 -14.38
CA VAL A 127 11.28 -0.92 -13.14
C VAL A 127 10.08 -1.83 -13.40
N ARG A 128 10.06 -2.99 -12.69
CA ARG A 128 8.96 -3.95 -12.74
C ARG A 128 8.34 -4.05 -11.35
N PRO A 129 7.26 -3.31 -11.07
CA PRO A 129 6.65 -3.28 -9.74
C PRO A 129 6.07 -4.66 -9.39
N ARG A 130 6.18 -5.01 -8.10
CA ARG A 130 5.68 -6.29 -7.57
C ARG A 130 4.67 -6.08 -6.45
N HIS A 131 5.02 -5.31 -5.42
CA HIS A 131 4.14 -4.99 -4.30
C HIS A 131 3.85 -3.50 -4.27
N LEU A 132 2.63 -3.17 -3.91
CA LEU A 132 2.12 -1.82 -3.81
C LEU A 132 1.66 -1.51 -2.38
N PHE A 133 1.89 -0.29 -1.93
CA PHE A 133 1.44 0.21 -0.63
C PHE A 133 0.89 1.61 -0.82
N ILE A 134 -0.42 1.76 -0.84
CA ILE A 134 -1.02 3.09 -0.88
C ILE A 134 -0.67 3.86 0.39
N THR A 135 -0.44 5.14 0.26
CA THR A 135 -0.15 6.02 1.38
C THR A 135 -1.13 7.19 1.38
N GLU A 136 -1.58 7.57 2.57
CA GLU A 136 -2.51 8.68 2.74
C GLU A 136 -1.98 9.58 3.85
N PHE A 137 -0.73 10.03 3.65
CA PHE A 137 -0.07 10.91 4.59
C PHE A 137 -0.61 12.34 4.48
N ARG A 138 -0.76 13.02 5.61
CA ARG A 138 -1.28 14.39 5.67
C ARG A 138 -0.64 15.37 4.70
N GLY A 139 0.65 15.21 4.41
CA GLY A 139 1.37 16.05 3.45
C GLY A 139 0.98 15.85 1.98
N ARG A 140 0.26 14.77 1.65
CA ARG A 140 -0.18 14.41 0.29
C ARG A 140 0.94 14.44 -0.77
N GLN A 141 2.20 14.29 -0.35
CA GLN A 141 3.36 14.33 -1.26
C GLN A 141 3.70 12.96 -1.83
N THR A 142 3.24 11.89 -1.19
CA THR A 142 3.45 10.51 -1.62
C THR A 142 2.10 9.84 -1.77
N LEU A 143 1.84 9.30 -2.96
CA LEU A 143 0.62 8.53 -3.24
C LEU A 143 0.76 7.08 -2.80
N ALA A 144 1.91 6.49 -3.10
CA ALA A 144 2.17 5.10 -2.80
C ALA A 144 3.67 4.82 -2.69
N LEU A 145 3.99 3.75 -1.99
CA LEU A 145 5.29 3.08 -2.06
C LEU A 145 5.12 1.81 -2.91
N LEU A 146 6.18 1.38 -3.56
CA LEU A 146 6.19 0.11 -4.28
C LEU A 146 7.58 -0.54 -4.21
N THR A 147 7.61 -1.86 -4.33
CA THR A 147 8.84 -2.61 -4.56
C THR A 147 8.84 -3.24 -5.94
N ASP A 148 10.02 -3.38 -6.55
CA ASP A 148 10.21 -4.07 -7.82
C ASP A 148 10.67 -5.53 -7.62
N ASP A 149 10.87 -6.26 -8.72
CA ASP A 149 11.37 -7.65 -8.70
C ASP A 149 12.77 -7.78 -8.06
N ALA A 150 13.53 -6.70 -7.97
CA ALA A 150 14.82 -6.64 -7.29
C ALA A 150 14.72 -6.15 -5.83
N HIS A 151 13.49 -6.07 -5.29
CA HIS A 151 13.19 -5.56 -3.95
C HIS A 151 13.63 -4.11 -3.70
N ARG A 152 13.85 -3.30 -4.74
CA ARG A 152 14.17 -1.88 -4.60
C ARG A 152 12.90 -1.11 -4.26
N LEU A 153 13.00 -0.21 -3.28
CA LEU A 153 11.88 0.62 -2.84
C LEU A 153 11.79 1.89 -3.69
N TYR A 154 10.58 2.22 -4.12
CA TYR A 154 10.25 3.44 -4.84
C TYR A 154 9.07 4.15 -4.18
N ALA A 155 9.00 5.46 -4.36
CA ALA A 155 7.86 6.29 -3.99
C ALA A 155 7.23 6.91 -5.24
N VAL A 156 5.91 6.90 -5.31
CA VAL A 156 5.13 7.65 -6.29
C VAL A 156 4.83 9.01 -5.68
N THR A 157 5.47 10.06 -6.19
CA THR A 157 5.39 11.41 -5.61
C THR A 157 4.31 12.26 -6.29
N MET A 158 3.65 13.10 -5.49
CA MET A 158 2.57 13.99 -5.92
C MET A 158 3.04 15.45 -5.96
N PRO A 159 2.44 16.30 -6.81
CA PRO A 159 1.28 16.05 -7.69
C PRO A 159 1.63 15.43 -9.06
N GLY A 160 2.91 15.29 -9.39
CA GLY A 160 3.37 14.91 -10.74
C GLY A 160 3.25 13.42 -11.07
N TYR A 161 3.01 12.55 -10.10
CA TYR A 161 3.07 11.07 -10.25
C TYR A 161 4.45 10.55 -10.65
N ALA A 162 5.51 11.26 -10.29
CA ALA A 162 6.86 10.80 -10.56
C ALA A 162 7.21 9.60 -9.67
N VAL A 163 7.71 8.53 -10.28
CA VAL A 163 8.21 7.35 -9.56
C VAL A 163 9.70 7.53 -9.33
N ARG A 164 10.11 7.60 -8.07
CA ARG A 164 11.49 7.86 -7.67
C ARG A 164 12.00 6.75 -6.75
N PRO A 165 13.25 6.30 -6.90
CA PRO A 165 13.84 5.38 -5.95
C PRO A 165 13.99 6.05 -4.58
N VAL A 166 13.80 5.30 -3.51
CA VAL A 166 14.04 5.74 -2.14
C VAL A 166 15.46 5.31 -1.77
N GLY A 167 16.43 6.17 -2.05
CA GLY A 167 17.86 5.85 -1.88
C GLY A 167 18.21 4.50 -2.53
N ARG A 168 19.00 3.70 -1.80
CA ARG A 168 19.30 2.31 -2.14
C ARG A 168 18.55 1.29 -1.29
N VAL A 169 17.41 1.69 -0.71
CA VAL A 169 16.61 0.83 0.17
C VAL A 169 16.19 -0.42 -0.59
N ARG A 170 16.45 -1.57 0.01
CA ARG A 170 15.94 -2.87 -0.45
C ARG A 170 15.03 -3.44 0.62
N PHE A 171 13.86 -3.91 0.21
CA PHE A 171 12.83 -4.43 1.08
C PHE A 171 12.08 -5.57 0.39
N ASP A 172 12.15 -6.77 0.96
CA ASP A 172 11.34 -7.92 0.56
C ASP A 172 10.09 -8.00 1.44
N PRO A 173 8.92 -7.51 0.98
CA PRO A 173 7.71 -7.45 1.79
C PRO A 173 7.20 -8.81 2.27
N GLU A 174 7.54 -9.87 1.56
CA GLU A 174 7.11 -11.23 1.91
C GLU A 174 7.90 -11.82 3.10
N ARG A 175 9.09 -11.27 3.41
CA ARG A 175 10.04 -11.82 4.40
C ARG A 175 10.53 -10.82 5.43
N GLU A 176 10.46 -9.54 5.14
CA GLU A 176 11.01 -8.47 5.96
C GLU A 176 9.90 -7.54 6.44
N SER A 177 10.09 -6.95 7.62
CA SER A 177 9.27 -5.84 8.09
C SER A 177 9.95 -4.52 7.74
N MET A 178 9.17 -3.52 7.35
CA MET A 178 9.66 -2.17 7.10
C MET A 178 8.93 -1.17 7.98
N THR A 179 9.66 -0.22 8.53
CA THR A 179 9.12 0.94 9.24
C THR A 179 9.73 2.20 8.66
N ILE A 180 8.91 3.20 8.37
CA ILE A 180 9.36 4.53 7.96
C ILE A 180 8.86 5.54 8.98
N ILE A 181 9.78 6.31 9.54
CA ILE A 181 9.50 7.48 10.36
C ILE A 181 10.00 8.69 9.58
N ALA A 182 9.07 9.52 9.14
CA ALA A 182 9.40 10.68 8.32
C ALA A 182 9.15 11.99 9.05
N THR A 183 10.08 12.90 8.85
CA THR A 183 9.97 14.31 9.22
C THR A 183 9.90 15.15 7.94
N LEU A 184 9.85 16.49 8.08
CA LEU A 184 9.93 17.40 6.94
C LEU A 184 11.26 17.31 6.17
N MET A 185 12.33 16.90 6.84
CA MET A 185 13.69 17.00 6.29
C MET A 185 14.25 15.64 5.88
N HIS A 186 13.87 14.58 6.56
CA HIS A 186 14.41 13.25 6.29
C HIS A 186 13.44 12.15 6.71
N TRP A 187 13.60 10.99 6.08
CA TRP A 187 12.96 9.74 6.45
C TRP A 187 13.99 8.83 7.09
N THR A 188 13.62 8.17 8.17
CA THR A 188 14.36 7.02 8.71
C THR A 188 13.63 5.77 8.28
N VAL A 189 14.26 4.97 7.43
CA VAL A 189 13.70 3.70 6.93
C VAL A 189 14.43 2.55 7.62
N GLY A 190 13.72 1.77 8.43
CA GLY A 190 14.21 0.56 9.05
C GLY A 190 13.65 -0.67 8.34
N VAL A 191 14.52 -1.60 7.96
CA VAL A 191 14.14 -2.89 7.37
C VAL A 191 14.75 -4.01 8.18
N GLU A 192 13.92 -4.93 8.66
CA GLU A 192 14.35 -6.02 9.54
C GLU A 192 13.77 -7.38 9.13
N ASN A 193 14.53 -8.45 9.38
CA ASN A 193 14.10 -9.84 9.14
C ASN A 193 14.29 -10.75 10.37
N GLY A 194 14.43 -10.18 11.57
CA GLY A 194 14.69 -10.88 12.82
C GLY A 194 16.14 -11.35 13.04
N ARG A 195 17.04 -11.21 12.04
CA ARG A 195 18.47 -11.49 12.14
C ARG A 195 19.33 -10.26 11.86
N THR A 196 18.88 -9.44 10.95
CA THR A 196 19.55 -8.21 10.54
C THR A 196 18.57 -7.07 10.54
N GLU A 197 19.04 -5.91 10.91
CA GLU A 197 18.34 -4.64 10.78
C GLU A 197 19.20 -3.71 9.93
N ARG A 198 18.57 -3.10 8.92
CA ARG A 198 19.18 -2.10 8.04
C ARG A 198 18.44 -0.80 8.25
N LEU A 199 19.16 0.24 8.56
CA LEU A 199 18.62 1.58 8.75
C LEU A 199 19.18 2.49 7.65
N TYR A 200 18.30 3.29 7.07
CA TYR A 200 18.63 4.25 6.02
C TYR A 200 18.11 5.62 6.44
N ALA A 201 18.96 6.62 6.31
CA ALA A 201 18.56 8.02 6.39
C ALA A 201 18.38 8.55 4.97
N ILE A 202 17.20 9.06 4.65
CA ILE A 202 16.81 9.49 3.31
C ILE A 202 16.39 10.95 3.37
N ALA A 203 16.89 11.78 2.47
CA ALA A 203 16.45 13.17 2.32
C ALA A 203 14.98 13.22 1.86
N ALA A 204 14.18 14.09 2.46
CA ALA A 204 12.74 14.13 2.16
C ALA A 204 12.40 14.85 0.85
N ASP A 205 13.28 15.69 0.33
CA ASP A 205 13.06 16.53 -0.86
C ASP A 205 13.30 15.78 -2.17
N ASP A 206 14.37 14.99 -2.23
CA ASP A 206 14.78 14.29 -3.46
C ASP A 206 14.84 12.76 -3.31
N LEU A 207 14.61 12.22 -2.11
CA LEU A 207 14.68 10.81 -1.73
C LEU A 207 16.09 10.20 -1.88
N SER A 208 17.14 11.03 -1.90
CA SER A 208 18.52 10.57 -1.90
C SER A 208 18.91 9.97 -0.54
N GLU A 209 19.83 9.00 -0.57
CA GLU A 209 20.37 8.40 0.64
C GLU A 209 21.43 9.29 1.28
N LEU A 210 21.21 9.64 2.55
CA LEU A 210 22.14 10.43 3.34
C LEU A 210 23.13 9.56 4.09
N ASP A 211 22.65 8.45 4.67
CA ASP A 211 23.44 7.51 5.44
C ASP A 211 22.78 6.13 5.49
N THR A 212 23.56 5.10 5.78
CA THR A 212 23.06 3.75 5.97
C THR A 212 23.86 2.99 7.02
N MET A 213 23.14 2.20 7.83
CA MET A 213 23.74 1.35 8.86
C MET A 213 23.10 -0.04 8.79
N SER A 214 23.91 -1.05 9.01
CA SER A 214 23.43 -2.44 9.15
C SER A 214 23.97 -3.04 10.43
N ARG A 215 23.12 -3.72 11.17
CA ARG A 215 23.53 -4.45 12.37
C ARG A 215 22.89 -5.84 12.43
N SER A 216 23.61 -6.79 13.00
CA SER A 216 23.04 -8.08 13.37
C SER A 216 22.15 -7.90 14.59
N VAL A 217 20.91 -8.39 14.51
CA VAL A 217 20.05 -8.51 15.67
C VAL A 217 20.37 -9.85 16.32
N GLU A 218 21.22 -9.83 17.34
CA GLU A 218 21.34 -11.00 18.19
C GLU A 218 19.99 -11.23 18.87
N ALA A 219 19.33 -12.35 18.56
CA ALA A 219 18.21 -12.80 19.34
C ALA A 219 18.72 -13.03 20.77
N GLY A 220 18.52 -12.04 21.63
CA GLY A 220 18.87 -12.14 23.03
C GLY A 220 18.17 -13.38 23.58
N ARG A 221 18.91 -14.45 23.79
CA ARG A 221 18.44 -15.62 24.52
C ARG A 221 18.30 -15.18 25.98
N MET A 222 17.15 -14.58 26.31
CA MET A 222 16.80 -14.50 27.72
C MET A 222 16.52 -15.92 28.19
N PRO A 223 17.26 -16.43 29.18
CA PRO A 223 16.83 -17.62 29.88
C PRO A 223 15.47 -17.31 30.50
N GLY A 224 14.47 -18.04 30.14
CA GLY A 224 13.12 -17.77 30.61
C GLY A 224 12.12 -18.82 30.20
N LEU A 225 10.90 -18.62 30.63
CA LEU A 225 9.75 -19.43 30.25
C LEU A 225 9.16 -18.91 28.97
N SER A 226 9.07 -19.76 27.94
CA SER A 226 8.25 -19.48 26.78
C SER A 226 6.88 -20.14 26.92
N PHE A 227 5.83 -19.41 26.57
CA PHE A 227 4.48 -19.92 26.56
C PHE A 227 4.09 -20.25 25.12
N THR A 228 3.76 -21.50 24.85
CA THR A 228 3.31 -21.93 23.52
C THR A 228 1.91 -22.52 23.64
N SER A 229 1.00 -22.09 22.80
CA SER A 229 -0.30 -22.72 22.60
C SER A 229 -0.24 -23.62 21.38
N ALA A 230 -0.62 -24.88 21.51
CA ALA A 230 -0.67 -25.81 20.39
C ALA A 230 -2.05 -25.84 19.70
N ASP A 231 -3.10 -25.40 20.40
CA ASP A 231 -4.50 -25.54 19.96
C ASP A 231 -5.47 -24.50 20.56
N ASP A 232 -4.98 -23.33 20.90
CA ASP A 232 -5.72 -22.18 21.50
C ASP A 232 -6.45 -22.48 22.83
N ARG A 233 -6.36 -23.70 23.37
CA ARG A 233 -7.04 -24.10 24.61
C ARG A 233 -6.13 -24.17 25.83
N TYR A 234 -4.83 -24.42 25.63
CA TYR A 234 -3.89 -24.57 26.74
C TYR A 234 -2.54 -23.92 26.42
N VAL A 235 -2.10 -23.08 27.34
CA VAL A 235 -0.76 -22.48 27.28
C VAL A 235 0.18 -23.36 28.07
N LYS A 236 1.18 -23.97 27.43
CA LYS A 236 2.20 -24.79 28.08
C LYS A 236 3.49 -23.98 28.26
N PRO A 237 3.99 -23.82 29.50
CA PRO A 237 5.29 -23.23 29.74
C PRO A 237 6.39 -24.19 29.26
N ARG A 238 7.39 -23.65 28.55
CA ARG A 238 8.64 -24.36 28.23
C ARG A 238 9.82 -23.55 28.70
N LEU A 239 10.76 -24.19 29.36
CA LEU A 239 12.07 -23.60 29.64
C LEU A 239 12.84 -23.45 28.32
N ARG A 240 13.42 -22.30 28.08
CA ARG A 240 14.36 -22.02 27.00
C ARG A 240 15.79 -22.03 27.51
#